data_9fc7e483d88744d18e13351adde2a304
#
_entry.id   9fc7e483d88744d18e13351adde2a304
#
_cell.length_a   1.000
_cell.length_b   1.000
_cell.length_c   1.000
_cell.angle_alpha   90.00
_cell.angle_beta   90.00
_cell.angle_gamma   90.00
#
_symmetry.space_group_name_H-M   'P 1'
#
loop_
_entity.id
_entity.type
_entity.pdbx_description
1 polymer ?
#
loop_
_entity_poly.entity_id
_entity_poly.type
_entity_poly.pdbx_seq_one_letter_code
_entity_poly.pdbx_strand_id
1 'polypeptide(L)'
;MSIVLEKALCTLAAILTLGVLLPPSSALAQTNSPVLPSSVLPSGGGQALLDPADTVIVLLDHQSGLLQTVKDVSLPELRANVVMLGKLATLMKIPVITSASEPNGTNGPLIPEVQQSAPHAVYVPRKGEVNAWDNEDFVKTVRATGRKTLIIAGVWTSVCVMFPALDAKAAGFKVYAVMDASGDPSDMASRTTLARFVQGGVIPTSTNAVLSEVHRTWNRPEAAEIAKLYALVSPNYAAVVESYQKAQDVAKQAAR
;
A
#
# COMPACT_ATOMS: atom_id res chain seq x y z
N MET A 1 -23.16 -76.44 -0.96
CA MET A 1 -22.82 -77.66 -0.18
C MET A 1 -22.10 -77.12 1.09
N SER A 2 -22.88 -77.31 2.13
CA SER A 2 -22.60 -77.63 3.54
C SER A 2 -21.99 -76.51 4.36
N ILE A 3 -22.75 -75.88 5.27
CA ILE A 3 -23.21 -76.36 6.60
C ILE A 3 -22.03 -76.33 7.59
N VAL A 4 -21.99 -75.64 8.73
CA VAL A 4 -22.75 -75.65 9.99
C VAL A 4 -22.05 -74.71 10.95
N LEU A 5 -22.67 -73.70 11.56
CA LEU A 5 -23.34 -73.69 12.85
C LEU A 5 -22.40 -73.54 14.11
N GLU A 6 -22.67 -72.52 14.84
CA GLU A 6 -22.71 -72.40 16.34
C GLU A 6 -21.44 -72.59 17.19
N LYS A 7 -21.14 -71.59 17.98
CA LYS A 7 -21.56 -71.53 19.42
C LYS A 7 -21.18 -70.18 20.06
N ALA A 8 -22.18 -69.66 20.73
CA ALA A 8 -22.04 -68.58 21.71
C ALA A 8 -21.26 -68.98 22.93
N LEU A 9 -20.49 -68.05 23.48
CA LEU A 9 -20.24 -68.03 24.92
C LEU A 9 -20.05 -66.61 25.44
N CYS A 10 -20.90 -66.19 26.33
CA CYS A 10 -20.80 -65.00 27.15
C CYS A 10 -19.51 -64.93 27.95
N THR A 11 -18.87 -63.77 27.94
CA THR A 11 -18.02 -63.40 29.08
C THR A 11 -18.10 -61.87 29.32
N LEU A 12 -18.26 -61.53 30.57
CA LEU A 12 -18.51 -60.30 31.25
C LEU A 12 -17.69 -59.09 30.74
N ALA A 13 -18.40 -57.99 30.63
CA ALA A 13 -17.89 -56.65 30.50
C ALA A 13 -17.16 -56.20 31.78
N ALA A 14 -15.91 -55.83 31.62
CA ALA A 14 -15.22 -54.95 32.55
C ALA A 14 -15.14 -53.57 31.92
N ILE A 15 -15.96 -52.62 32.40
CA ILE A 15 -15.94 -51.23 32.00
C ILE A 15 -14.70 -50.62 32.70
N LEU A 16 -13.62 -50.44 31.94
CA LEU A 16 -12.54 -49.54 32.34
C LEU A 16 -12.91 -48.13 31.87
N THR A 17 -13.36 -47.29 32.82
CA THR A 17 -13.48 -45.87 32.59
C THR A 17 -12.08 -45.26 32.48
N LEU A 18 -11.59 -45.11 31.26
CA LEU A 18 -10.40 -44.33 30.97
C LEU A 18 -10.77 -42.85 31.11
N GLY A 19 -10.42 -42.25 32.24
CA GLY A 19 -10.53 -40.80 32.43
C GLY A 19 -9.59 -40.07 31.45
N VAL A 20 -10.18 -39.48 30.42
CA VAL A 20 -9.45 -38.55 29.53
C VAL A 20 -9.16 -37.29 30.35
N LEU A 21 -7.94 -37.19 30.88
CA LEU A 21 -7.39 -35.94 31.37
C LEU A 21 -7.17 -35.03 30.17
N LEU A 22 -8.11 -34.11 29.93
CA LEU A 22 -7.90 -32.99 29.05
C LEU A 22 -6.79 -32.13 29.62
N PRO A 23 -5.74 -31.77 28.81
CA PRO A 23 -4.72 -30.84 29.27
C PRO A 23 -5.41 -29.48 29.53
N PRO A 24 -4.94 -28.69 30.49
CA PRO A 24 -5.48 -27.37 30.75
C PRO A 24 -5.35 -26.53 29.46
N SER A 25 -6.47 -25.97 29.05
CA SER A 25 -6.53 -25.02 27.94
C SER A 25 -5.49 -23.93 28.19
N SER A 26 -4.40 -23.94 27.43
CA SER A 26 -3.44 -22.85 27.44
C SER A 26 -4.19 -21.62 27.04
N ALA A 27 -4.51 -20.77 28.00
CA ALA A 27 -4.96 -19.42 27.74
C ALA A 27 -3.90 -18.78 26.80
N LEU A 28 -4.26 -18.59 25.54
CA LEU A 28 -3.47 -17.80 24.62
C LEU A 28 -3.27 -16.46 25.32
N ALA A 29 -2.08 -16.21 25.80
CA ALA A 29 -1.69 -14.90 26.28
C ALA A 29 -1.95 -13.94 25.11
N GLN A 30 -2.98 -13.11 25.24
CA GLN A 30 -3.14 -11.96 24.38
C GLN A 30 -1.89 -11.12 24.57
N THR A 31 -0.97 -11.24 23.62
CA THR A 31 0.12 -10.28 23.52
C THR A 31 -0.55 -8.94 23.22
N ASN A 32 -0.69 -8.11 24.24
CA ASN A 32 -1.00 -6.71 24.08
C ASN A 32 0.17 -6.10 23.30
N SER A 33 0.11 -6.20 21.97
CA SER A 33 0.94 -5.37 21.11
C SER A 33 0.58 -3.93 21.45
N PRO A 34 1.55 -3.08 21.77
CA PRO A 34 1.26 -1.69 22.07
C PRO A 34 0.51 -1.09 20.89
N VAL A 35 -0.71 -0.62 21.13
CA VAL A 35 -1.48 0.13 20.16
C VAL A 35 -0.65 1.36 19.84
N LEU A 36 -0.09 1.42 18.62
CA LEU A 36 0.65 2.60 18.17
C LEU A 36 -0.29 3.81 18.23
N PRO A 37 0.15 4.94 18.80
CA PRO A 37 -0.71 6.11 19.07
C PRO A 37 -1.14 6.87 17.81
N SER A 38 -1.02 6.29 16.64
CA SER A 38 -1.28 6.93 15.33
C SER A 38 -2.70 6.77 14.80
N SER A 39 -3.54 5.96 15.42
CA SER A 39 -4.91 5.82 14.97
C SER A 39 -5.75 7.02 15.42
N VAL A 40 -6.30 7.75 14.45
CA VAL A 40 -7.26 8.83 14.70
C VAL A 40 -8.65 8.32 15.10
N LEU A 41 -8.83 7.01 15.13
CA LEU A 41 -10.09 6.37 15.49
C LEU A 41 -10.02 5.85 16.93
N PRO A 42 -11.07 6.06 17.75
CA PRO A 42 -11.12 5.58 19.14
C PRO A 42 -10.95 4.05 19.27
N SER A 43 -11.37 3.30 18.26
CA SER A 43 -11.23 1.84 18.19
C SER A 43 -9.83 1.35 17.78
N GLY A 44 -8.87 2.25 17.53
CA GLY A 44 -7.56 1.88 16.98
C GLY A 44 -7.56 1.59 15.47
N GLY A 45 -8.73 1.62 14.81
CA GLY A 45 -8.90 1.30 13.39
C GLY A 45 -8.73 -0.19 13.07
N GLY A 46 -9.11 -0.59 11.87
CA GLY A 46 -8.89 -1.95 11.37
C GLY A 46 -7.42 -2.16 10.97
N GLN A 47 -6.81 -3.24 11.42
CA GLN A 47 -5.43 -3.61 11.07
C GLN A 47 -5.25 -4.00 9.60
N ALA A 48 -6.35 -4.24 8.88
CA ALA A 48 -6.33 -4.61 7.47
C ALA A 48 -5.88 -3.46 6.55
N LEU A 49 -6.20 -2.22 6.92
CA LEU A 49 -5.94 -1.04 6.12
C LEU A 49 -4.56 -0.42 6.44
N LEU A 50 -4.15 0.57 5.64
CA LEU A 50 -2.88 1.27 5.82
C LEU A 50 -2.82 2.02 7.16
N ASP A 51 -1.69 1.89 7.85
CA ASP A 51 -1.32 2.70 9.00
C ASP A 51 -0.19 3.65 8.58
N PRO A 52 -0.41 4.97 8.55
CA PRO A 52 0.64 5.92 8.19
C PRO A 52 1.86 5.86 9.11
N ALA A 53 1.68 5.43 10.37
CA ALA A 53 2.80 5.28 11.32
C ALA A 53 3.69 4.07 11.03
N ASP A 54 3.21 3.07 10.29
CA ASP A 54 4.00 1.89 9.88
C ASP A 54 4.30 1.89 8.37
N THR A 55 4.09 3.00 7.68
CA THR A 55 4.21 3.07 6.22
C THR A 55 5.45 3.86 5.80
N VAL A 56 6.10 3.40 4.72
CA VAL A 56 7.07 4.15 3.90
C VAL A 56 6.58 4.19 2.45
N ILE A 57 6.71 5.34 1.79
CA ILE A 57 6.37 5.49 0.36
C ILE A 57 7.66 5.47 -0.46
N VAL A 58 7.64 4.68 -1.52
CA VAL A 58 8.75 4.54 -2.48
C VAL A 58 8.27 4.97 -3.86
N LEU A 59 8.93 5.98 -4.43
CA LEU A 59 8.62 6.52 -5.76
C LEU A 59 9.83 6.28 -6.67
N LEU A 60 9.68 5.36 -7.63
CA LEU A 60 10.75 4.86 -8.48
C LEU A 60 10.58 5.34 -9.92
N ASP A 61 11.66 5.88 -10.47
CA ASP A 61 11.80 6.07 -11.91
C ASP A 61 10.67 6.91 -12.56
N HIS A 62 10.07 7.82 -11.82
CA HIS A 62 9.21 8.85 -12.39
C HIS A 62 10.07 9.87 -13.16
N GLN A 63 10.68 9.39 -14.24
CA GLN A 63 11.71 10.09 -15.01
C GLN A 63 11.14 10.66 -16.30
N SER A 64 11.67 11.80 -16.73
CA SER A 64 11.16 12.56 -17.87
C SER A 64 11.16 11.79 -19.19
N GLY A 65 12.14 10.92 -19.41
CA GLY A 65 12.20 10.06 -20.59
C GLY A 65 11.27 8.86 -20.49
N LEU A 66 11.25 8.15 -19.36
CA LEU A 66 10.39 6.99 -19.17
C LEU A 66 8.90 7.33 -19.23
N LEU A 67 8.50 8.48 -18.68
CA LEU A 67 7.12 8.93 -18.74
C LEU A 67 6.59 9.08 -20.18
N GLN A 68 7.45 9.40 -21.15
CA GLN A 68 7.04 9.50 -22.56
C GLN A 68 6.67 8.15 -23.18
N THR A 69 7.05 7.06 -22.57
CA THR A 69 6.79 5.69 -23.06
C THR A 69 5.51 5.08 -22.50
N VAL A 70 4.87 5.73 -21.50
CA VAL A 70 3.65 5.25 -20.85
C VAL A 70 2.46 5.34 -21.82
N LYS A 71 1.65 4.26 -21.87
CA LYS A 71 0.49 4.14 -22.76
C LYS A 71 -0.77 3.59 -22.10
N ASP A 72 -0.66 3.02 -20.92
CA ASP A 72 -1.76 2.36 -20.18
C ASP A 72 -2.51 3.31 -19.23
N VAL A 73 -1.93 4.46 -18.93
CA VAL A 73 -2.55 5.51 -18.10
C VAL A 73 -2.27 6.89 -18.73
N SER A 74 -3.17 7.84 -18.53
CA SER A 74 -2.94 9.21 -19.03
C SER A 74 -1.81 9.87 -18.22
N LEU A 75 -0.87 10.52 -18.92
CA LEU A 75 0.28 11.13 -18.28
C LEU A 75 -0.10 12.26 -17.28
N PRO A 76 -1.08 13.14 -17.56
CA PRO A 76 -1.53 14.10 -16.57
C PRO A 76 -2.08 13.47 -15.30
N GLU A 77 -2.82 12.37 -15.41
CA GLU A 77 -3.39 11.64 -14.29
C GLU A 77 -2.28 10.97 -13.47
N LEU A 78 -1.36 10.25 -14.10
CA LEU A 78 -0.21 9.65 -13.43
C LEU A 78 0.58 10.71 -12.64
N ARG A 79 0.87 11.86 -13.24
CA ARG A 79 1.60 12.95 -12.56
C ARG A 79 0.82 13.52 -11.39
N ALA A 80 -0.50 13.73 -11.52
CA ALA A 80 -1.33 14.19 -10.42
C ALA A 80 -1.34 13.18 -9.26
N ASN A 81 -1.42 11.90 -9.57
CA ASN A 81 -1.42 10.81 -8.60
C ASN A 81 -0.08 10.72 -7.83
N VAL A 82 1.05 10.83 -8.52
CA VAL A 82 2.38 10.89 -7.88
C VAL A 82 2.51 12.10 -6.96
N VAL A 83 2.08 13.28 -7.42
CA VAL A 83 2.07 14.50 -6.61
C VAL A 83 1.20 14.35 -5.37
N MET A 84 0.04 13.69 -5.50
CA MET A 84 -0.82 13.41 -4.34
C MET A 84 -0.13 12.51 -3.32
N LEU A 85 0.54 11.43 -3.75
CA LEU A 85 1.28 10.55 -2.85
C LEU A 85 2.37 11.31 -2.09
N GLY A 86 3.13 12.18 -2.78
CA GLY A 86 4.17 13.01 -2.16
C GLY A 86 3.59 14.01 -1.15
N LYS A 87 2.51 14.70 -1.51
CA LYS A 87 1.83 15.66 -0.60
C LYS A 87 1.19 14.96 0.59
N LEU A 88 0.57 13.80 0.39
CA LEU A 88 0.04 12.97 1.48
C LEU A 88 1.15 12.58 2.45
N ALA A 89 2.28 12.11 1.92
CA ALA A 89 3.45 11.76 2.72
C ALA A 89 3.96 12.96 3.55
N THR A 90 4.02 14.13 2.95
CA THR A 90 4.43 15.36 3.63
C THR A 90 3.45 15.75 4.74
N LEU A 91 2.15 15.73 4.46
CA LEU A 91 1.10 16.05 5.42
C LEU A 91 1.09 15.08 6.61
N MET A 92 1.27 13.79 6.33
CA MET A 92 1.17 12.70 7.31
C MET A 92 2.53 12.32 7.92
N LYS A 93 3.62 13.00 7.53
CA LYS A 93 4.99 12.74 7.97
C LYS A 93 5.44 11.29 7.70
N ILE A 94 5.00 10.73 6.57
CA ILE A 94 5.39 9.41 6.10
C ILE A 94 6.75 9.53 5.42
N PRO A 95 7.76 8.70 5.75
CA PRO A 95 9.03 8.68 5.03
C PRO A 95 8.84 8.42 3.53
N VAL A 96 9.59 9.14 2.70
CA VAL A 96 9.60 8.94 1.24
C VAL A 96 11.00 8.62 0.79
N ILE A 97 11.14 7.59 -0.04
CA ILE A 97 12.40 7.22 -0.69
C ILE A 97 12.19 7.28 -2.19
N THR A 98 13.12 7.92 -2.89
CA THR A 98 13.10 8.03 -4.34
C THR A 98 14.39 7.46 -4.93
N SER A 99 14.30 6.94 -6.15
CA SER A 99 15.46 6.50 -6.92
C SER A 99 15.20 6.69 -8.40
N ALA A 100 16.25 6.78 -9.19
CA ALA A 100 16.22 6.89 -10.64
C ALA A 100 17.18 5.89 -11.28
N SER A 101 16.71 5.26 -12.38
CA SER A 101 17.51 4.35 -13.20
C SER A 101 18.14 5.13 -14.35
N GLU A 102 19.48 5.16 -14.42
CA GLU A 102 20.21 5.85 -15.50
C GLU A 102 19.75 7.29 -15.76
N PRO A 103 19.76 8.18 -14.74
CA PRO A 103 19.18 9.53 -14.86
C PRO A 103 19.91 10.44 -15.84
N ASN A 104 21.15 10.09 -16.21
CA ASN A 104 21.97 10.82 -17.18
C ASN A 104 21.83 10.25 -18.60
N GLY A 105 21.09 9.16 -18.78
CA GLY A 105 20.83 8.49 -20.05
C GLY A 105 19.46 8.87 -20.63
N THR A 106 18.93 7.98 -21.46
CA THR A 106 17.65 8.15 -22.16
C THR A 106 16.45 8.22 -21.22
N ASN A 107 16.55 7.63 -20.01
CA ASN A 107 15.50 7.67 -19.00
C ASN A 107 15.28 9.10 -18.47
N GLY A 108 16.33 9.92 -18.47
CA GLY A 108 16.29 11.30 -17.97
C GLY A 108 16.22 11.40 -16.45
N PRO A 109 16.22 12.60 -15.89
CA PRO A 109 16.07 12.84 -14.45
C PRO A 109 14.64 12.58 -13.97
N LEU A 110 14.48 12.42 -12.64
CA LEU A 110 13.17 12.46 -12.00
C LEU A 110 12.46 13.78 -12.33
N ILE A 111 11.16 13.73 -12.50
CA ILE A 111 10.36 14.94 -12.68
C ILE A 111 10.40 15.81 -11.41
N PRO A 112 10.47 17.14 -11.54
CA PRO A 112 10.61 18.04 -10.39
C PRO A 112 9.48 17.92 -9.37
N GLU A 113 8.29 17.54 -9.82
CA GLU A 113 7.09 17.41 -8.98
C GLU A 113 7.27 16.36 -7.86
N VAL A 114 8.09 15.34 -8.06
CA VAL A 114 8.39 14.34 -7.03
C VAL A 114 9.02 15.02 -5.82
N GLN A 115 10.11 15.78 -6.05
CA GLN A 115 10.80 16.50 -4.99
C GLN A 115 9.97 17.65 -4.41
N GLN A 116 9.20 18.36 -5.26
CA GLN A 116 8.36 19.47 -4.82
C GLN A 116 7.20 19.01 -3.92
N SER A 117 6.62 17.85 -4.19
CA SER A 117 5.53 17.28 -3.39
C SER A 117 6.01 16.62 -2.10
N ALA A 118 7.22 16.07 -2.10
CA ALA A 118 7.85 15.42 -0.94
C ALA A 118 9.26 15.97 -0.70
N PRO A 119 9.41 17.22 -0.20
CA PRO A 119 10.73 17.84 -0.03
C PRO A 119 11.63 17.12 0.99
N HIS A 120 11.05 16.27 1.85
CA HIS A 120 11.76 15.43 2.81
C HIS A 120 12.18 14.06 2.24
N ALA A 121 11.91 13.81 0.94
CA ALA A 121 12.26 12.53 0.31
C ALA A 121 13.78 12.30 0.28
N VAL A 122 14.18 11.09 0.63
CA VAL A 122 15.58 10.65 0.51
C VAL A 122 15.80 10.07 -0.88
N TYR A 123 16.65 10.70 -1.66
CA TYR A 123 17.06 10.18 -2.95
C TYR A 123 18.22 9.20 -2.79
N VAL A 124 18.07 7.98 -3.35
CA VAL A 124 19.12 6.96 -3.37
C VAL A 124 19.55 6.73 -4.83
N PRO A 125 20.80 7.07 -5.19
CA PRO A 125 21.28 6.85 -6.54
C PRO A 125 21.52 5.36 -6.80
N ARG A 126 21.14 4.88 -7.98
CA ARG A 126 21.50 3.53 -8.48
C ARG A 126 22.72 3.61 -9.38
N LYS A 127 23.42 2.47 -9.51
CA LYS A 127 24.67 2.33 -10.28
C LYS A 127 24.48 1.41 -11.51
N GLY A 128 23.25 1.40 -12.08
CA GLY A 128 22.88 0.56 -13.22
C GLY A 128 21.91 -0.56 -12.90
N GLU A 129 21.56 -0.77 -11.62
CA GLU A 129 20.59 -1.79 -11.25
C GLU A 129 19.21 -1.46 -11.83
N VAL A 130 18.63 -2.41 -12.55
CA VAL A 130 17.26 -2.33 -13.07
C VAL A 130 16.25 -2.43 -11.93
N ASN A 131 16.49 -3.40 -11.05
CA ASN A 131 15.71 -3.59 -9.84
C ASN A 131 16.31 -2.75 -8.69
N ALA A 132 15.55 -1.81 -8.15
CA ALA A 132 16.02 -1.00 -7.04
C ALA A 132 16.37 -1.84 -5.78
N TRP A 133 15.79 -3.01 -5.63
CA TRP A 133 16.09 -3.90 -4.50
C TRP A 133 17.46 -4.59 -4.59
N ASP A 134 18.08 -4.61 -5.79
CA ASP A 134 19.46 -5.09 -5.98
C ASP A 134 20.52 -4.07 -5.52
N ASN A 135 20.10 -2.83 -5.21
CA ASN A 135 20.97 -1.80 -4.68
C ASN A 135 20.96 -1.85 -3.14
N GLU A 136 22.12 -2.15 -2.55
CA GLU A 136 22.27 -2.31 -1.10
C GLU A 136 21.92 -1.04 -0.30
N ASP A 137 22.29 0.14 -0.82
CA ASP A 137 22.00 1.41 -0.15
C ASP A 137 20.51 1.72 -0.17
N PHE A 138 19.81 1.33 -1.23
CA PHE A 138 18.36 1.44 -1.31
C PHE A 138 17.67 0.56 -0.25
N VAL A 139 18.00 -0.71 -0.20
CA VAL A 139 17.44 -1.66 0.78
C VAL A 139 17.75 -1.21 2.21
N LYS A 140 18.99 -0.78 2.47
CA LYS A 140 19.41 -0.23 3.76
C LYS A 140 18.59 1.01 4.15
N THR A 141 18.35 1.92 3.21
CA THR A 141 17.55 3.14 3.44
C THR A 141 16.10 2.79 3.75
N VAL A 142 15.48 1.85 3.01
CA VAL A 142 14.12 1.36 3.29
C VAL A 142 14.04 0.76 4.70
N ARG A 143 14.97 -0.14 5.05
CA ARG A 143 15.01 -0.78 6.38
C ARG A 143 15.26 0.20 7.51
N ALA A 144 16.07 1.23 7.28
CA ALA A 144 16.37 2.27 8.28
C ALA A 144 15.14 3.10 8.70
N THR A 145 14.08 3.12 7.89
CA THR A 145 12.80 3.76 8.27
C THR A 145 12.12 3.05 9.45
N GLY A 146 12.46 1.78 9.70
CA GLY A 146 11.79 0.94 10.70
C GLY A 146 10.37 0.53 10.35
N ARG A 147 9.85 0.92 9.17
CA ARG A 147 8.49 0.65 8.71
C ARG A 147 8.37 -0.75 8.11
N LYS A 148 7.21 -1.38 8.23
CA LYS A 148 6.94 -2.74 7.73
C LYS A 148 5.99 -2.73 6.53
N THR A 149 5.32 -1.62 6.26
CA THR A 149 4.42 -1.44 5.13
C THR A 149 5.07 -0.53 4.09
N LEU A 150 5.17 -1.04 2.87
CA LEU A 150 5.74 -0.35 1.72
C LEU A 150 4.61 0.01 0.73
N ILE A 151 4.45 1.29 0.43
CA ILE A 151 3.67 1.76 -0.71
C ILE A 151 4.66 2.06 -1.84
N ILE A 152 4.47 1.45 -3.00
CA ILE A 152 5.38 1.60 -4.14
C ILE A 152 4.64 2.06 -5.39
N ALA A 153 5.21 3.03 -6.10
CA ALA A 153 4.77 3.49 -7.41
C ALA A 153 5.99 3.83 -8.28
N GLY A 154 5.83 3.78 -9.61
CA GLY A 154 6.94 4.06 -10.51
C GLY A 154 6.69 3.74 -11.98
N VAL A 155 7.70 3.98 -12.80
CA VAL A 155 7.67 3.78 -14.26
C VAL A 155 8.93 3.00 -14.70
N TRP A 156 8.81 1.75 -15.22
CA TRP A 156 7.59 1.04 -15.61
C TRP A 156 7.06 0.20 -14.46
N THR A 157 5.75 0.04 -14.42
CA THR A 157 5.07 -0.82 -13.45
C THR A 157 5.59 -2.26 -13.53
N SER A 158 5.77 -2.78 -14.74
CA SER A 158 6.17 -4.18 -15.02
C SER A 158 7.65 -4.48 -14.71
N VAL A 159 8.45 -3.48 -14.40
CA VAL A 159 9.89 -3.62 -14.13
C VAL A 159 10.25 -2.92 -12.83
N CYS A 160 10.32 -1.61 -12.87
CA CYS A 160 10.84 -0.79 -11.78
C CYS A 160 9.98 -0.82 -10.52
N VAL A 161 8.68 -1.14 -10.66
CA VAL A 161 7.78 -1.35 -9.53
C VAL A 161 7.69 -2.83 -9.16
N MET A 162 7.48 -3.69 -10.16
CA MET A 162 7.18 -5.11 -9.91
C MET A 162 8.34 -5.85 -9.24
N PHE A 163 9.56 -5.67 -9.72
CA PHE A 163 10.70 -6.41 -9.19
C PHE A 163 10.96 -6.07 -7.72
N PRO A 164 11.17 -4.79 -7.34
CA PRO A 164 11.39 -4.46 -5.95
C PRO A 164 10.18 -4.72 -5.06
N ALA A 165 8.94 -4.67 -5.58
CA ALA A 165 7.75 -5.02 -4.81
C ALA A 165 7.71 -6.50 -4.43
N LEU A 166 8.07 -7.39 -5.36
CA LEU A 166 8.14 -8.83 -5.10
C LEU A 166 9.26 -9.17 -4.11
N ASP A 167 10.43 -8.55 -4.27
CA ASP A 167 11.57 -8.77 -3.38
C ASP A 167 11.32 -8.20 -1.98
N ALA A 168 10.72 -7.02 -1.88
CA ALA A 168 10.29 -6.46 -0.60
C ALA A 168 9.27 -7.37 0.09
N LYS A 169 8.32 -7.94 -0.67
CA LYS A 169 7.37 -8.92 -0.15
C LYS A 169 8.06 -10.16 0.37
N ALA A 170 9.01 -10.72 -0.37
CA ALA A 170 9.84 -11.85 0.05
C ALA A 170 10.69 -11.53 1.29
N ALA A 171 11.13 -10.27 1.43
CA ALA A 171 11.87 -9.77 2.59
C ALA A 171 10.99 -9.47 3.82
N GLY A 172 9.67 -9.77 3.76
CA GLY A 172 8.75 -9.69 4.89
C GLY A 172 7.97 -8.39 5.03
N PHE A 173 8.04 -7.48 4.05
CA PHE A 173 7.22 -6.27 4.04
C PHE A 173 5.77 -6.58 3.64
N LYS A 174 4.81 -5.80 4.14
CA LYS A 174 3.49 -5.67 3.54
C LYS A 174 3.60 -4.65 2.41
N VAL A 175 3.33 -5.06 1.18
CA VAL A 175 3.60 -4.23 0.00
C VAL A 175 2.31 -3.90 -0.74
N TYR A 176 2.10 -2.59 -0.98
CA TYR A 176 1.02 -2.04 -1.78
C TYR A 176 1.59 -1.40 -3.04
N ALA A 177 1.16 -1.86 -4.21
CA ALA A 177 1.53 -1.27 -5.50
C ALA A 177 0.42 -0.34 -5.99
N VAL A 178 0.75 0.95 -6.16
CA VAL A 178 -0.22 1.98 -6.58
C VAL A 178 -0.27 2.03 -8.10
N MET A 179 -1.30 1.40 -8.67
CA MET A 179 -1.39 1.13 -10.11
C MET A 179 -1.59 2.41 -10.93
N ASP A 180 -2.37 3.35 -10.45
CA ASP A 180 -2.68 4.62 -11.14
C ASP A 180 -1.63 5.74 -10.91
N ALA A 181 -0.66 5.51 -10.01
CA ALA A 181 0.56 6.31 -9.87
C ALA A 181 1.79 5.65 -10.54
N SER A 182 1.55 4.58 -11.28
CA SER A 182 2.53 3.80 -12.04
C SER A 182 2.09 3.72 -13.50
N GLY A 183 2.99 3.38 -14.40
CA GLY A 183 2.64 3.29 -15.80
C GLY A 183 3.54 2.33 -16.59
N ASP A 184 3.00 1.76 -17.66
CA ASP A 184 3.63 0.79 -18.52
C ASP A 184 3.57 1.19 -20.01
N PRO A 185 4.44 0.63 -20.87
CA PRO A 185 4.42 0.90 -22.31
C PRO A 185 3.24 0.21 -23.03
N SER A 186 2.45 -0.63 -22.36
CA SER A 186 1.27 -1.27 -22.93
C SER A 186 0.32 -1.81 -21.87
N ASP A 187 -0.98 -1.88 -22.20
CA ASP A 187 -2.01 -2.56 -21.38
C ASP A 187 -1.66 -4.01 -21.06
N MET A 188 -1.02 -4.73 -21.98
CA MET A 188 -0.64 -6.12 -21.76
C MET A 188 0.40 -6.22 -20.64
N ALA A 189 1.41 -5.34 -20.63
CA ALA A 189 2.42 -5.30 -19.58
C ALA A 189 1.76 -5.00 -18.22
N SER A 190 0.88 -4.00 -18.15
CA SER A 190 0.16 -3.62 -16.93
C SER A 190 -0.72 -4.75 -16.38
N ARG A 191 -1.52 -5.40 -17.25
CA ARG A 191 -2.39 -6.52 -16.85
C ARG A 191 -1.60 -7.74 -16.37
N THR A 192 -0.50 -8.06 -17.06
CA THR A 192 0.37 -9.17 -16.67
C THR A 192 1.04 -8.89 -15.32
N THR A 193 1.46 -7.64 -15.10
CA THR A 193 2.04 -7.19 -13.84
C THR A 193 1.04 -7.29 -12.69
N LEU A 194 -0.21 -6.82 -12.91
CA LEU A 194 -1.29 -6.93 -11.94
C LEU A 194 -1.51 -8.38 -11.51
N ALA A 195 -1.55 -9.31 -12.46
CA ALA A 195 -1.69 -10.74 -12.16
C ALA A 195 -0.51 -11.25 -11.32
N ARG A 196 0.72 -10.87 -11.66
CA ARG A 196 1.93 -11.24 -10.89
C ARG A 196 1.96 -10.66 -9.49
N PHE A 197 1.50 -9.43 -9.30
CA PHE A 197 1.38 -8.84 -7.96
C PHE A 197 0.47 -9.69 -7.08
N VAL A 198 -0.73 -10.01 -7.56
CA VAL A 198 -1.70 -10.82 -6.80
C VAL A 198 -1.12 -12.19 -6.46
N GLN A 199 -0.50 -12.88 -7.42
CA GLN A 199 0.15 -14.19 -7.21
C GLN A 199 1.32 -14.09 -6.22
N GLY A 200 2.11 -13.02 -6.28
CA GLY A 200 3.23 -12.77 -5.39
C GLY A 200 2.85 -12.23 -3.99
N GLY A 201 1.55 -12.00 -3.75
CA GLY A 201 1.05 -11.47 -2.49
C GLY A 201 1.36 -9.97 -2.27
N VAL A 202 1.67 -9.25 -3.35
CA VAL A 202 1.67 -7.79 -3.37
C VAL A 202 0.22 -7.32 -3.53
N ILE A 203 -0.16 -6.26 -2.84
CA ILE A 203 -1.54 -5.74 -2.82
C ILE A 203 -1.65 -4.61 -3.84
N PRO A 204 -2.31 -4.81 -4.99
CA PRO A 204 -2.60 -3.71 -5.91
C PRO A 204 -3.59 -2.74 -5.26
N THR A 205 -3.36 -1.45 -5.46
CA THR A 205 -4.23 -0.40 -4.93
C THR A 205 -4.26 0.80 -5.89
N SER A 206 -5.07 1.79 -5.55
CA SER A 206 -5.12 3.07 -6.26
C SER A 206 -4.76 4.22 -5.33
N THR A 207 -4.40 5.34 -5.91
CA THR A 207 -4.09 6.58 -5.20
C THR A 207 -5.25 7.02 -4.31
N ASN A 208 -6.49 6.93 -4.82
CA ASN A 208 -7.67 7.28 -4.04
C ASN A 208 -7.91 6.33 -2.86
N ALA A 209 -7.62 5.03 -3.03
CA ALA A 209 -7.73 4.06 -1.95
C ALA A 209 -6.66 4.34 -0.86
N VAL A 210 -5.40 4.58 -1.25
CA VAL A 210 -4.34 4.97 -0.31
C VAL A 210 -4.72 6.20 0.48
N LEU A 211 -5.21 7.26 -0.20
CA LEU A 211 -5.66 8.48 0.45
C LEU A 211 -6.77 8.21 1.46
N SER A 212 -7.76 7.41 1.07
CA SER A 212 -8.92 7.09 1.92
C SER A 212 -8.55 6.21 3.11
N GLU A 213 -7.66 5.23 2.90
CA GLU A 213 -7.16 4.37 3.98
C GLU A 213 -6.35 5.15 5.01
N VAL A 214 -5.59 6.15 4.61
CA VAL A 214 -4.83 7.03 5.50
C VAL A 214 -5.74 8.08 6.16
N HIS A 215 -6.73 8.57 5.41
CA HIS A 215 -7.67 9.59 5.90
C HIS A 215 -8.56 9.10 7.04
N ARG A 216 -9.18 7.94 6.90
CA ARG A 216 -10.05 7.24 7.86
C ARG A 216 -11.29 8.00 8.30
N THR A 217 -11.20 9.29 8.58
CA THR A 217 -12.31 10.08 9.14
C THR A 217 -12.17 11.57 8.80
N TRP A 218 -13.28 12.20 8.46
CA TRP A 218 -13.36 13.64 8.31
C TRP A 218 -13.26 14.41 9.65
N ASN A 219 -13.39 13.71 10.77
CA ASN A 219 -13.27 14.29 12.11
C ASN A 219 -11.80 14.27 12.56
N ARG A 220 -10.95 15.06 11.87
CA ARG A 220 -9.52 15.19 12.16
C ARG A 220 -9.00 16.56 11.74
N PRO A 221 -7.92 17.05 12.37
CA PRO A 221 -7.35 18.38 12.06
C PRO A 221 -6.96 18.57 10.59
N GLU A 222 -6.44 17.52 9.95
CA GLU A 222 -5.94 17.57 8.57
C GLU A 222 -7.04 17.46 7.51
N ALA A 223 -8.31 17.32 7.88
CA ALA A 223 -9.42 17.05 6.96
C ALA A 223 -9.51 18.06 5.79
N ALA A 224 -9.30 19.36 6.07
CA ALA A 224 -9.33 20.38 5.03
C ALA A 224 -8.19 20.23 4.00
N GLU A 225 -7.00 19.88 4.44
CA GLU A 225 -5.86 19.62 3.54
C GLU A 225 -6.04 18.33 2.76
N ILE A 226 -6.60 17.30 3.39
CA ILE A 226 -6.93 16.03 2.74
C ILE A 226 -8.00 16.23 1.65
N ALA A 227 -9.00 17.10 1.90
CA ALA A 227 -10.00 17.43 0.87
C ALA A 227 -9.35 18.01 -0.41
N LYS A 228 -8.29 18.82 -0.28
CA LYS A 228 -7.52 19.32 -1.43
C LYS A 228 -6.80 18.21 -2.17
N LEU A 229 -6.33 17.18 -1.47
CA LEU A 229 -5.70 16.01 -2.10
C LEU A 229 -6.72 15.19 -2.90
N TYR A 230 -7.93 15.00 -2.39
CA TYR A 230 -9.02 14.39 -3.17
C TYR A 230 -9.34 15.20 -4.43
N ALA A 231 -9.42 16.52 -4.31
CA ALA A 231 -9.69 17.40 -5.44
C ALA A 231 -8.60 17.32 -6.53
N LEU A 232 -7.35 17.06 -6.15
CA LEU A 232 -6.23 16.92 -7.08
C LEU A 232 -6.34 15.68 -7.98
N VAL A 233 -6.79 14.55 -7.42
CA VAL A 233 -6.85 13.25 -8.13
C VAL A 233 -8.26 12.88 -8.59
N SER A 234 -9.25 13.63 -8.17
CA SER A 234 -10.66 13.43 -8.52
C SER A 234 -11.30 14.77 -8.89
N PRO A 235 -11.09 15.28 -10.12
CA PRO A 235 -11.60 16.59 -10.54
C PRO A 235 -13.12 16.75 -10.41
N ASN A 236 -13.87 15.66 -10.61
CA ASN A 236 -15.33 15.66 -10.42
C ASN A 236 -15.70 15.88 -8.93
N TYR A 237 -14.91 15.38 -8.00
CA TYR A 237 -15.11 15.62 -6.58
C TYR A 237 -14.76 17.07 -6.21
N ALA A 238 -13.78 17.67 -6.84
CA ALA A 238 -13.49 19.10 -6.69
C ALA A 238 -14.70 19.96 -7.04
N ALA A 239 -15.40 19.65 -8.14
CA ALA A 239 -16.60 20.35 -8.53
C ALA A 239 -17.76 20.19 -7.51
N VAL A 240 -17.90 19.02 -6.90
CA VAL A 240 -18.86 18.78 -5.80
C VAL A 240 -18.53 19.64 -4.59
N VAL A 241 -17.27 19.68 -4.17
CA VAL A 241 -16.81 20.52 -3.04
C VAL A 241 -17.06 22.00 -3.31
N GLU A 242 -16.73 22.48 -4.50
CA GLU A 242 -16.97 23.87 -4.90
C GLU A 242 -18.46 24.23 -4.87
N SER A 243 -19.30 23.38 -5.44
CA SER A 243 -20.76 23.56 -5.45
C SER A 243 -21.34 23.61 -4.03
N TYR A 244 -20.88 22.73 -3.15
CA TYR A 244 -21.28 22.73 -1.75
C TYR A 244 -20.87 24.04 -1.04
N GLN A 245 -19.64 24.51 -1.22
CA GLN A 245 -19.16 25.75 -0.63
C GLN A 245 -19.98 26.95 -1.09
N LYS A 246 -20.25 27.06 -2.40
CA LYS A 246 -21.11 28.13 -2.95
C LYS A 246 -22.52 28.11 -2.35
N ALA A 247 -23.11 26.93 -2.21
CA ALA A 247 -24.42 26.81 -1.57
C ALA A 247 -24.42 27.27 -0.10
N GLN A 248 -23.38 26.93 0.66
CA GLN A 248 -23.20 27.40 2.01
C GLN A 248 -23.05 28.93 2.13
N ASP A 249 -22.31 29.53 1.21
CA ASP A 249 -22.13 30.99 1.19
C ASP A 249 -23.41 31.74 0.86
N VAL A 250 -24.21 31.24 -0.09
CA VAL A 250 -25.53 31.79 -0.40
C VAL A 250 -26.47 31.68 0.81
N ALA A 251 -26.50 30.52 1.50
CA ALA A 251 -27.32 30.34 2.70
C ALA A 251 -26.94 31.30 3.83
N LYS A 252 -25.63 31.54 4.05
CA LYS A 252 -25.15 32.51 5.04
C LYS A 252 -25.50 33.96 4.69
N GLN A 253 -25.50 34.31 3.41
CA GLN A 253 -25.89 35.66 2.95
C GLN A 253 -27.41 35.90 3.11
N ALA A 254 -28.22 34.88 2.85
CA ALA A 254 -29.67 34.96 3.01
C ALA A 254 -30.13 35.02 4.49
N ALA A 255 -29.29 34.59 5.42
CA ALA A 255 -29.55 34.62 6.88
C ALA A 255 -29.12 35.93 7.57
N ARG A 256 -28.53 36.88 6.84
CA ARG A 256 -28.15 38.22 7.30
C ARG A 256 -29.16 39.25 6.90
#